data_3e0ff4739447b20382ecf3a804156495
#
_entry.id   3e0ff4739447b20382ecf3a804156495
#
_cell.length_a   1.000
_cell.length_b   1.000
_cell.length_c   1.000
_cell.angle_alpha   90.00
_cell.angle_beta   90.00
_cell.angle_gamma   90.00
#
_symmetry.space_group_name_H-M   'P 1'
#
loop_
_entity.id
_entity.type
_entity.pdbx_description
1 polymer ?
#
loop_
_entity_poly.entity_id
_entity_poly.type
_entity_poly.pdbx_seq_one_letter_code
_entity_poly.pdbx_strand_id
1 'polypeptide(L)'
;KSYDELDQRVFDYNLDDYGNEPYRRLLSIILTKVKATNRRIQSKGTDIEAEKDAYRNPEELLEDLRIIRQSVNTHDMAHSDGLLLDVIRLVKTCGFHLAALDIRQESSYHGEVIADIFASASNLPDYQTLSETERQEWLTRLLEKPGTPLIYTDNLTDKTREQLSLMNSVATLRKLVGQATFGSYVISMTNNASQLLEVLLLMRFAGLCRIDDEGQLSADLPVAPLFETIEDLKNIDKILPAVLDNPLYRGLLQNTDNTQEIMLGYSDSSKDGGIITSAWQLYSAQQTINNIAEQYGIKTRLFHGRGGSVSRGGGSTHKAIAAQPAGTLHGQIKVTEQGEVLYAKYANTDTAVFELTMAITGTLKACSTRFVVQPTELPEYEALFARLADAGEQRYRELTDHTEGFYKFYSEVTPVQEISLLNIGSRPAHRKKGLPSKTTLRAIPWVFGWSLARFTLPAWYGVGSALDSVKKDEALMKEMNQHWPFF
;
A
#
# COMPACT_ATOMS: atom_id res chain seq x y z
N LYS A 1 28.36 34.39 -0.84
CA LYS A 1 28.14 33.11 -0.14
C LYS A 1 27.90 31.96 -1.15
N SER A 2 26.89 32.05 -2.02
CA SER A 2 26.59 30.98 -3.00
C SER A 2 27.67 30.83 -4.10
N TYR A 3 28.36 31.89 -4.42
CA TYR A 3 29.47 31.86 -5.39
C TYR A 3 30.73 31.22 -4.79
N ASP A 4 31.01 31.51 -3.53
CA ASP A 4 32.13 30.92 -2.77
C ASP A 4 31.91 29.41 -2.54
N GLU A 5 30.67 28.97 -2.28
CA GLU A 5 30.33 27.57 -2.18
C GLU A 5 30.46 26.82 -3.52
N LEU A 6 30.09 27.46 -4.63
CA LEU A 6 30.30 26.95 -5.99
C LEU A 6 31.77 26.75 -6.29
N ASP A 7 32.59 27.78 -6.02
CA ASP A 7 34.02 27.78 -6.30
C ASP A 7 34.76 26.74 -5.46
N GLN A 8 34.41 26.58 -4.21
CA GLN A 8 35.00 25.57 -3.31
C GLN A 8 34.73 24.14 -3.75
N ARG A 9 33.49 23.82 -4.16
CA ARG A 9 33.11 22.50 -4.69
C ARG A 9 33.83 22.17 -6.01
N VAL A 10 34.05 23.17 -6.85
CA VAL A 10 34.78 23.02 -8.12
C VAL A 10 36.27 22.79 -7.86
N PHE A 11 36.84 23.42 -6.85
CA PHE A 11 38.27 23.30 -6.51
C PHE A 11 38.62 21.87 -6.05
N ASP A 12 37.72 21.21 -5.34
CA ASP A 12 37.93 19.85 -4.84
C ASP A 12 38.04 18.79 -5.95
N TYR A 13 37.60 19.10 -7.18
CA TYR A 13 37.62 18.20 -8.35
C TYR A 13 38.70 18.52 -9.38
N ASN A 14 39.54 19.54 -9.14
CA ASN A 14 40.67 19.94 -9.99
C ASN A 14 40.33 19.96 -11.50
N LEU A 15 39.21 20.62 -11.86
CA LEU A 15 38.76 20.73 -13.23
C LEU A 15 39.42 21.96 -13.91
N ASP A 16 40.46 21.75 -14.70
CA ASP A 16 41.09 22.77 -15.50
C ASP A 16 40.24 23.23 -16.71
N ASP A 17 39.27 22.42 -17.09
CA ASP A 17 38.32 22.73 -18.13
C ASP A 17 37.28 23.77 -17.66
N TYR A 18 36.90 24.67 -18.57
CA TYR A 18 35.88 25.73 -18.39
C TYR A 18 36.26 26.92 -17.49
N GLY A 19 37.54 27.14 -17.12
CA GLY A 19 38.07 28.37 -16.54
C GLY A 19 37.10 29.19 -15.66
N ASN A 20 36.53 30.26 -16.21
CA ASN A 20 35.62 31.18 -15.52
C ASN A 20 34.13 30.83 -15.64
N GLU A 21 33.76 29.56 -15.92
CA GLU A 21 32.40 29.10 -16.09
C GLU A 21 31.97 28.20 -14.92
N PRO A 22 31.70 28.70 -13.69
CA PRO A 22 31.47 27.90 -12.48
C PRO A 22 30.26 26.98 -12.58
N TYR A 23 29.18 27.39 -13.23
CA TYR A 23 28.00 26.55 -13.48
C TYR A 23 28.36 25.32 -14.33
N ARG A 24 29.12 25.52 -15.40
CA ARG A 24 29.50 24.45 -16.31
C ARG A 24 30.44 23.45 -15.67
N ARG A 25 31.35 23.93 -14.81
CA ARG A 25 32.24 23.09 -14.00
C ARG A 25 31.43 22.22 -13.02
N LEU A 26 30.52 22.82 -12.25
CA LEU A 26 29.68 22.06 -11.30
C LEU A 26 28.75 21.08 -12.04
N LEU A 27 28.15 21.45 -13.15
CA LEU A 27 27.35 20.55 -13.98
C LEU A 27 28.16 19.35 -14.52
N SER A 28 29.44 19.53 -14.84
CA SER A 28 30.34 18.44 -15.24
C SER A 28 30.61 17.46 -14.09
N ILE A 29 30.78 17.97 -12.87
CA ILE A 29 30.90 17.15 -11.66
C ILE A 29 29.61 16.37 -11.43
N ILE A 30 28.46 17.05 -11.46
CA ILE A 30 27.14 16.41 -11.30
C ILE A 30 26.95 15.30 -12.33
N LEU A 31 27.28 15.55 -13.59
CA LEU A 31 27.16 14.56 -14.66
C LEU A 31 28.05 13.33 -14.40
N THR A 32 29.28 13.55 -13.94
CA THR A 32 30.21 12.47 -13.58
C THR A 32 29.65 11.62 -12.42
N LYS A 33 29.18 12.28 -11.37
CA LYS A 33 28.58 11.62 -10.21
C LYS A 33 27.29 10.84 -10.58
N VAL A 34 26.42 11.42 -11.43
CA VAL A 34 25.21 10.73 -11.92
C VAL A 34 25.57 9.50 -12.76
N LYS A 35 26.58 9.59 -13.63
CA LYS A 35 27.08 8.45 -14.41
C LYS A 35 27.66 7.35 -13.49
N ALA A 36 28.40 7.74 -12.47
CA ALA A 36 28.92 6.81 -11.46
C ALA A 36 27.78 6.16 -10.67
N THR A 37 26.78 6.93 -10.25
CA THR A 37 25.56 6.42 -9.57
C THR A 37 24.85 5.38 -10.44
N ASN A 38 24.65 5.66 -11.72
CA ASN A 38 24.02 4.71 -12.64
C ASN A 38 24.84 3.41 -12.78
N ARG A 39 26.19 3.51 -12.92
CA ARG A 39 27.05 2.32 -12.96
C ARG A 39 26.99 1.52 -11.66
N ARG A 40 27.02 2.19 -10.50
CA ARG A 40 26.87 1.55 -9.18
C ARG A 40 25.57 0.76 -9.09
N ILE A 41 24.46 1.35 -9.51
CA ILE A 41 23.14 0.68 -9.47
C ILE A 41 23.11 -0.51 -10.42
N GLN A 42 23.61 -0.37 -11.66
CA GLN A 42 23.65 -1.44 -12.65
C GLN A 42 24.55 -2.60 -12.24
N SER A 43 25.69 -2.32 -11.61
CA SER A 43 26.60 -3.32 -11.07
C SER A 43 26.16 -3.93 -9.75
N LYS A 44 25.01 -3.52 -9.20
CA LYS A 44 24.52 -3.92 -7.87
C LYS A 44 25.54 -3.63 -6.74
N GLY A 45 26.30 -2.54 -6.87
CA GLY A 45 27.31 -2.14 -5.89
C GLY A 45 28.63 -2.90 -5.96
N THR A 46 28.91 -3.66 -7.02
CA THR A 46 30.19 -4.36 -7.17
C THR A 46 31.27 -3.53 -7.87
N ASP A 47 30.93 -2.41 -8.49
CA ASP A 47 31.87 -1.48 -9.10
C ASP A 47 32.43 -0.51 -8.05
N ILE A 48 33.63 -0.84 -7.53
CA ILE A 48 34.32 -0.08 -6.47
C ILE A 48 34.73 1.32 -6.92
N GLU A 49 35.07 1.51 -8.21
CA GLU A 49 35.40 2.84 -8.74
C GLU A 49 34.17 3.73 -8.84
N ALA A 50 33.06 3.18 -9.31
CA ALA A 50 31.79 3.90 -9.33
C ALA A 50 31.30 4.27 -7.91
N GLU A 51 31.60 3.46 -6.90
CA GLU A 51 31.17 3.72 -5.52
C GLU A 51 31.80 5.00 -4.93
N LYS A 52 33.03 5.34 -5.30
CA LYS A 52 33.74 6.52 -4.80
C LYS A 52 33.10 7.83 -5.23
N ASP A 53 32.65 7.89 -6.49
CA ASP A 53 32.16 9.12 -7.11
C ASP A 53 30.64 9.18 -7.21
N ALA A 54 29.93 8.13 -6.80
CA ALA A 54 28.47 8.06 -6.88
C ALA A 54 27.79 8.92 -5.81
N TYR A 55 26.61 9.46 -6.13
CA TYR A 55 25.69 9.96 -5.11
C TYR A 55 25.18 8.83 -4.25
N ARG A 56 25.22 8.97 -2.93
CA ARG A 56 24.71 7.97 -1.98
C ARG A 56 23.18 7.90 -1.99
N ASN A 57 22.53 9.05 -2.18
CA ASN A 57 21.09 9.21 -2.18
C ASN A 57 20.69 10.40 -3.08
N PRO A 58 19.41 10.54 -3.45
CA PRO A 58 18.92 11.66 -4.25
C PRO A 58 19.09 13.03 -3.58
N GLU A 59 19.13 13.10 -2.26
CA GLU A 59 19.27 14.33 -1.48
C GLU A 59 20.61 15.01 -1.73
N GLU A 60 21.69 14.24 -1.87
CA GLU A 60 23.00 14.79 -2.26
C GLU A 60 22.98 15.45 -3.65
N LEU A 61 22.29 14.84 -4.62
CA LEU A 61 22.11 15.45 -5.95
C LEU A 61 21.25 16.72 -5.86
N LEU A 62 20.18 16.69 -5.06
CA LEU A 62 19.33 17.86 -4.84
C LEU A 62 20.10 19.01 -4.20
N GLU A 63 21.06 18.74 -3.33
CA GLU A 63 21.91 19.77 -2.71
C GLU A 63 22.78 20.44 -3.76
N ASP A 64 23.48 19.68 -4.60
CA ASP A 64 24.28 20.24 -5.69
C ASP A 64 23.43 21.09 -6.67
N LEU A 65 22.22 20.63 -7.01
CA LEU A 65 21.29 21.37 -7.87
C LEU A 65 20.74 22.65 -7.19
N ARG A 66 20.53 22.62 -5.86
CA ARG A 66 20.09 23.81 -5.10
C ARG A 66 21.14 24.89 -5.05
N ILE A 67 22.43 24.56 -4.96
CA ILE A 67 23.53 25.52 -5.02
C ILE A 67 23.46 26.30 -6.32
N ILE A 68 23.30 25.61 -7.47
CA ILE A 68 23.13 26.26 -8.79
C ILE A 68 21.90 27.16 -8.77
N ARG A 69 20.76 26.65 -8.30
CA ARG A 69 19.50 27.41 -8.30
C ARG A 69 19.60 28.67 -7.44
N GLN A 70 20.21 28.57 -6.26
CA GLN A 70 20.39 29.70 -5.37
C GLN A 70 21.28 30.78 -6.01
N SER A 71 22.36 30.39 -6.67
CA SER A 71 23.23 31.30 -7.39
C SER A 71 22.52 31.97 -8.58
N VAL A 72 21.79 31.22 -9.38
CA VAL A 72 20.99 31.74 -10.51
C VAL A 72 19.95 32.76 -10.01
N ASN A 73 19.20 32.41 -8.94
CA ASN A 73 18.20 33.32 -8.37
C ASN A 73 18.82 34.62 -7.82
N THR A 74 20.06 34.58 -7.35
CA THR A 74 20.74 35.75 -6.80
C THR A 74 21.23 36.67 -7.91
N HIS A 75 21.65 36.14 -9.06
CA HIS A 75 22.33 36.88 -10.13
C HIS A 75 21.46 37.10 -11.36
N ASP A 76 20.50 36.24 -11.64
CA ASP A 76 19.62 36.32 -12.80
C ASP A 76 18.26 35.70 -12.56
N MET A 77 17.38 36.46 -11.95
CA MET A 77 16.02 36.00 -11.57
C MET A 77 15.15 35.58 -12.76
N ALA A 78 15.45 36.05 -13.98
CA ALA A 78 14.61 35.78 -15.16
C ALA A 78 14.72 34.32 -15.66
N HIS A 79 15.77 33.59 -15.27
CA HIS A 79 16.04 32.22 -15.75
C HIS A 79 15.85 31.13 -14.65
N SER A 80 15.36 31.52 -13.50
CA SER A 80 15.25 30.60 -12.34
C SER A 80 14.19 29.49 -12.50
N ASP A 81 13.23 29.66 -13.41
CA ASP A 81 12.08 28.76 -13.58
C ASP A 81 12.15 27.86 -14.84
N GLY A 82 13.36 27.59 -15.32
CA GLY A 82 13.55 26.75 -16.50
C GLY A 82 13.84 25.27 -16.16
N LEU A 83 14.59 24.64 -17.07
CA LEU A 83 14.98 23.22 -17.00
C LEU A 83 15.58 22.79 -15.65
N LEU A 84 16.31 23.70 -14.95
CA LEU A 84 16.88 23.38 -13.65
C LEU A 84 15.80 23.06 -12.60
N LEU A 85 14.71 23.83 -12.58
CA LEU A 85 13.59 23.59 -11.68
C LEU A 85 12.89 22.29 -12.03
N ASP A 86 12.74 21.96 -13.30
CA ASP A 86 12.13 20.71 -13.75
C ASP A 86 12.99 19.50 -13.36
N VAL A 87 14.32 19.59 -13.49
CA VAL A 87 15.23 18.53 -12.99
C VAL A 87 15.13 18.37 -11.46
N ILE A 88 15.09 19.48 -10.72
CA ILE A 88 14.90 19.44 -9.25
C ILE A 88 13.58 18.77 -8.88
N ARG A 89 12.49 19.11 -9.59
CA ARG A 89 11.17 18.48 -9.39
C ARG A 89 11.21 16.98 -9.70
N LEU A 90 11.83 16.63 -10.84
CA LEU A 90 11.99 15.24 -11.24
C LEU A 90 12.75 14.42 -10.19
N VAL A 91 13.89 14.91 -9.70
CA VAL A 91 14.68 14.22 -8.67
C VAL A 91 13.90 14.12 -7.36
N LYS A 92 13.15 15.17 -6.96
CA LYS A 92 12.30 15.12 -5.75
C LYS A 92 11.18 14.10 -5.86
N THR A 93 10.61 13.93 -7.05
CA THR A 93 9.45 13.04 -7.26
C THR A 93 9.89 11.61 -7.49
N CYS A 94 10.93 11.39 -8.29
CA CYS A 94 11.31 10.08 -8.78
C CYS A 94 12.55 9.50 -8.06
N GLY A 95 13.34 10.34 -7.36
CA GLY A 95 14.60 9.88 -6.76
C GLY A 95 15.50 9.18 -7.79
N PHE A 96 16.17 8.10 -7.38
CA PHE A 96 16.88 7.18 -8.27
C PHE A 96 16.06 5.89 -8.54
N HIS A 97 14.85 5.79 -8.00
CA HIS A 97 13.98 4.60 -8.01
C HIS A 97 12.75 4.74 -8.91
N LEU A 98 12.53 5.90 -9.52
CA LEU A 98 11.38 6.24 -10.36
C LEU A 98 10.04 6.27 -9.61
N ALA A 99 9.66 5.18 -8.93
CA ALA A 99 8.46 5.07 -8.12
C ALA A 99 8.71 4.10 -6.96
N ALA A 100 8.19 4.42 -5.77
CA ALA A 100 8.24 3.53 -4.63
C ALA A 100 7.37 2.30 -4.87
N LEU A 101 7.89 1.11 -4.51
CA LEU A 101 7.19 -0.16 -4.65
C LEU A 101 6.66 -0.62 -3.29
N ASP A 102 5.38 -0.94 -3.21
CA ASP A 102 4.87 -1.69 -2.06
C ASP A 102 5.13 -3.18 -2.24
N ILE A 103 5.57 -3.85 -1.15
CA ILE A 103 5.73 -5.30 -1.12
C ILE A 103 4.42 -5.88 -0.60
N ARG A 104 3.96 -6.98 -1.18
CA ARG A 104 2.74 -7.64 -0.72
C ARG A 104 2.89 -9.15 -0.68
N GLN A 105 2.53 -9.76 0.46
CA GLN A 105 2.48 -11.20 0.64
C GLN A 105 1.28 -11.60 1.50
N GLU A 106 0.86 -12.85 1.40
CA GLU A 106 -0.27 -13.41 2.14
C GLU A 106 0.15 -13.81 3.56
N SER A 107 -0.73 -13.55 4.55
CA SER A 107 -0.46 -13.84 5.97
C SER A 107 -0.14 -15.30 6.25
N SER A 108 -0.86 -16.24 5.63
CA SER A 108 -0.58 -17.68 5.80
C SER A 108 0.83 -18.07 5.32
N TYR A 109 1.35 -17.35 4.32
CA TYR A 109 2.72 -17.56 3.85
C TYR A 109 3.74 -17.21 4.93
N HIS A 110 3.54 -16.10 5.65
CA HIS A 110 4.41 -15.69 6.76
C HIS A 110 4.34 -16.69 7.91
N GLY A 111 3.13 -17.11 8.31
CA GLY A 111 2.94 -18.09 9.37
C GLY A 111 3.66 -19.41 9.10
N GLU A 112 3.62 -19.91 7.84
CA GLU A 112 4.38 -21.12 7.45
C GLU A 112 5.90 -20.90 7.50
N VAL A 113 6.38 -19.73 7.07
CA VAL A 113 7.82 -19.37 7.14
C VAL A 113 8.29 -19.26 8.59
N ILE A 114 7.51 -18.60 9.46
CA ILE A 114 7.83 -18.50 10.88
C ILE A 114 7.82 -19.88 11.56
N ALA A 115 6.85 -20.74 11.22
CA ALA A 115 6.80 -22.10 11.75
C ALA A 115 8.06 -22.90 11.37
N ASP A 116 8.52 -22.78 10.14
CA ASP A 116 9.76 -23.44 9.67
C ASP A 116 11.00 -22.90 10.40
N ILE A 117 11.09 -21.59 10.61
CA ILE A 117 12.16 -20.97 11.41
C ILE A 117 12.13 -21.45 12.85
N PHE A 118 10.95 -21.52 13.49
CA PHE A 118 10.80 -22.04 14.86
C PHE A 118 11.24 -23.50 14.95
N ALA A 119 10.85 -24.33 13.98
CA ALA A 119 11.23 -25.75 13.91
C ALA A 119 12.73 -25.98 13.72
N SER A 120 13.45 -25.02 13.10
CA SER A 120 14.91 -25.07 12.94
C SER A 120 15.69 -24.84 14.24
N ALA A 121 15.04 -24.29 15.27
CA ALA A 121 15.66 -23.92 16.54
C ALA A 121 15.15 -24.82 17.68
N SER A 122 16.05 -25.56 18.33
CA SER A 122 15.72 -26.55 19.36
C SER A 122 15.08 -25.96 20.63
N ASN A 123 15.16 -24.65 20.83
CA ASN A 123 14.67 -23.93 22.02
C ASN A 123 13.37 -23.15 21.79
N LEU A 124 12.75 -23.29 20.65
CA LEU A 124 11.46 -22.66 20.32
C LEU A 124 10.34 -23.71 20.28
N PRO A 125 9.10 -23.34 20.62
CA PRO A 125 7.96 -24.25 20.55
C PRO A 125 7.51 -24.49 19.10
N ASP A 126 6.66 -25.50 18.91
CA ASP A 126 5.96 -25.68 17.63
C ASP A 126 4.98 -24.51 17.40
N TYR A 127 5.32 -23.60 16.49
CA TYR A 127 4.57 -22.39 16.21
C TYR A 127 3.13 -22.66 15.75
N GLN A 128 2.90 -23.78 15.09
CA GLN A 128 1.56 -24.12 14.56
C GLN A 128 0.57 -24.48 15.67
N THR A 129 1.06 -24.97 16.80
CA THR A 129 0.21 -25.36 17.94
C THR A 129 -0.10 -24.22 18.90
N LEU A 130 0.58 -23.08 18.76
CA LEU A 130 0.40 -21.93 19.63
C LEU A 130 -0.92 -21.20 19.36
N SER A 131 -1.58 -20.80 20.44
CA SER A 131 -2.69 -19.85 20.40
C SER A 131 -2.24 -18.48 19.92
N GLU A 132 -3.18 -17.62 19.52
CA GLU A 132 -2.88 -16.27 19.05
C GLU A 132 -2.12 -15.44 20.11
N THR A 133 -2.52 -15.53 21.38
CA THR A 133 -1.84 -14.85 22.48
C THR A 133 -0.41 -15.35 22.66
N GLU A 134 -0.18 -16.66 22.65
CA GLU A 134 1.15 -17.25 22.74
C GLU A 134 2.04 -16.87 21.56
N ARG A 135 1.48 -16.79 20.34
CA ARG A 135 2.21 -16.30 19.16
C ARG A 135 2.68 -14.87 19.37
N GLN A 136 1.80 -13.97 19.80
CA GLN A 136 2.17 -12.59 20.08
C GLN A 136 3.25 -12.49 21.15
N GLU A 137 3.15 -13.24 22.24
CA GLU A 137 4.16 -13.27 23.30
C GLU A 137 5.53 -13.74 22.80
N TRP A 138 5.57 -14.86 22.06
CA TRP A 138 6.83 -15.37 21.52
C TRP A 138 7.47 -14.43 20.51
N LEU A 139 6.69 -13.89 19.60
CA LEU A 139 7.18 -12.94 18.60
C LEU A 139 7.70 -11.66 19.25
N THR A 140 7.00 -11.12 20.25
CA THR A 140 7.43 -9.96 21.02
C THR A 140 8.75 -10.22 21.72
N ARG A 141 8.89 -11.35 22.43
CA ARG A 141 10.15 -11.75 23.09
C ARG A 141 11.32 -11.86 22.11
N LEU A 142 11.08 -12.36 20.90
CA LEU A 142 12.12 -12.46 19.88
C LEU A 142 12.49 -11.10 19.29
N LEU A 143 11.52 -10.21 19.16
CA LEU A 143 11.74 -8.84 18.69
C LEU A 143 12.48 -7.97 19.73
N GLU A 144 12.31 -8.22 21.03
CA GLU A 144 12.99 -7.50 22.13
C GLU A 144 14.46 -7.90 22.32
N LYS A 145 14.89 -9.05 21.80
CA LYS A 145 16.27 -9.50 21.98
C LYS A 145 17.25 -8.57 21.25
N PRO A 146 18.32 -8.06 21.88
CA PRO A 146 19.32 -7.25 21.20
C PRO A 146 20.07 -8.05 20.11
N GLY A 147 20.57 -7.33 19.10
CA GLY A 147 21.31 -7.91 17.99
C GLY A 147 20.43 -8.53 16.90
N THR A 148 21.02 -8.98 15.80
CA THR A 148 20.32 -9.70 14.73
C THR A 148 20.17 -11.16 15.14
N PRO A 149 18.94 -11.72 15.16
CA PRO A 149 18.75 -13.12 15.50
C PRO A 149 19.48 -14.03 14.49
N LEU A 150 20.17 -15.05 15.01
CA LEU A 150 20.79 -16.06 14.16
C LEU A 150 19.74 -17.08 13.72
N ILE A 151 19.73 -17.39 12.44
CA ILE A 151 18.91 -18.46 11.85
C ILE A 151 19.84 -19.60 11.42
N TYR A 152 19.48 -20.82 11.78
CA TYR A 152 20.11 -21.99 11.23
C TYR A 152 19.54 -22.27 9.82
N THR A 153 20.32 -21.94 8.79
CA THR A 153 19.83 -21.96 7.39
C THR A 153 19.83 -23.35 6.75
N ASP A 154 20.54 -24.30 7.32
CA ASP A 154 20.83 -25.60 6.66
C ASP A 154 19.59 -26.48 6.49
N ASN A 155 18.59 -26.34 7.37
CA ASN A 155 17.37 -27.16 7.37
C ASN A 155 16.10 -26.41 6.93
N LEU A 156 16.22 -25.17 6.44
CA LEU A 156 15.07 -24.38 6.02
C LEU A 156 14.49 -24.86 4.68
N THR A 157 13.17 -24.75 4.55
CA THR A 157 12.48 -25.00 3.29
C THR A 157 12.85 -23.99 2.21
N ASP A 158 12.64 -24.33 0.94
CA ASP A 158 12.87 -23.40 -0.18
C ASP A 158 12.02 -22.14 -0.05
N LYS A 159 10.79 -22.30 0.43
CA LYS A 159 9.86 -21.19 0.71
C LYS A 159 10.43 -20.19 1.71
N THR A 160 10.98 -20.67 2.79
CA THR A 160 11.60 -19.83 3.84
C THR A 160 12.85 -19.14 3.31
N ARG A 161 13.71 -19.87 2.56
CA ARG A 161 14.88 -19.28 1.91
C ARG A 161 14.52 -18.18 0.92
N GLU A 162 13.46 -18.36 0.14
CA GLU A 162 12.95 -17.37 -0.80
C GLU A 162 12.49 -16.10 -0.06
N GLN A 163 11.71 -16.25 1.01
CA GLN A 163 11.22 -15.10 1.80
C GLN A 163 12.36 -14.31 2.46
N LEU A 164 13.35 -15.00 3.04
CA LEU A 164 14.52 -14.36 3.62
C LEU A 164 15.39 -13.68 2.55
N SER A 165 15.54 -14.30 1.37
CA SER A 165 16.21 -13.71 0.22
C SER A 165 15.51 -12.45 -0.28
N LEU A 166 14.17 -12.43 -0.31
CA LEU A 166 13.38 -11.24 -0.62
C LEU A 166 13.69 -10.11 0.36
N MET A 167 13.63 -10.36 1.67
CA MET A 167 13.92 -9.36 2.69
C MET A 167 15.34 -8.79 2.57
N ASN A 168 16.33 -9.65 2.35
CA ASN A 168 17.73 -9.24 2.12
C ASN A 168 17.87 -8.41 0.83
N SER A 169 17.15 -8.75 -0.24
CA SER A 169 17.13 -7.98 -1.48
C SER A 169 16.56 -6.59 -1.27
N VAL A 170 15.47 -6.47 -0.49
CA VAL A 170 14.88 -5.19 -0.11
C VAL A 170 15.88 -4.34 0.68
N ALA A 171 16.54 -4.91 1.68
CA ALA A 171 17.56 -4.21 2.48
C ALA A 171 18.72 -3.72 1.60
N THR A 172 19.18 -4.55 0.67
CA THR A 172 20.27 -4.21 -0.26
C THR A 172 19.86 -3.10 -1.21
N LEU A 173 18.68 -3.19 -1.83
CA LEU A 173 18.19 -2.18 -2.79
C LEU A 173 17.93 -0.83 -2.12
N ARG A 174 17.43 -0.81 -0.88
CA ARG A 174 17.27 0.42 -0.11
C ARG A 174 18.60 1.15 0.13
N LYS A 175 19.67 0.40 0.42
CA LYS A 175 21.02 0.97 0.58
C LYS A 175 21.60 1.45 -0.75
N LEU A 176 21.32 0.73 -1.84
CA LEU A 176 21.93 0.98 -3.14
C LEU A 176 21.24 2.15 -3.89
N VAL A 177 19.91 2.19 -3.85
CA VAL A 177 19.10 3.12 -4.66
C VAL A 177 18.56 4.29 -3.85
N GLY A 178 18.22 4.04 -2.57
CA GLY A 178 17.69 5.03 -1.65
C GLY A 178 16.59 4.47 -0.76
N GLN A 179 16.38 5.08 0.38
CA GLN A 179 15.42 4.61 1.38
C GLN A 179 13.96 4.61 0.88
N ALA A 180 13.61 5.55 -0.01
CA ALA A 180 12.29 5.68 -0.59
C ALA A 180 11.98 4.68 -1.72
N THR A 181 12.88 3.75 -2.04
CA THR A 181 12.68 2.72 -3.08
C THR A 181 11.47 1.82 -2.80
N PHE A 182 11.21 1.56 -1.53
CA PHE A 182 10.05 0.78 -1.09
C PHE A 182 9.15 1.62 -0.18
N GLY A 183 7.84 1.47 -0.38
CA GLY A 183 6.80 2.03 0.47
C GLY A 183 6.49 1.11 1.65
N SER A 184 5.30 0.52 1.66
CA SER A 184 4.83 -0.33 2.75
C SER A 184 4.98 -1.82 2.45
N TYR A 185 5.10 -2.62 3.50
CA TYR A 185 4.92 -4.06 3.43
C TYR A 185 3.46 -4.40 3.74
N VAL A 186 2.71 -4.82 2.74
CA VAL A 186 1.28 -5.11 2.84
C VAL A 186 1.06 -6.59 3.13
N ILE A 187 0.32 -6.89 4.19
CA ILE A 187 -0.06 -8.26 4.57
C ILE A 187 -1.48 -8.53 4.06
N SER A 188 -1.63 -9.35 3.01
CA SER A 188 -2.96 -9.75 2.53
C SER A 188 -3.61 -10.75 3.47
N MET A 189 -4.94 -10.75 3.52
CA MET A 189 -5.73 -11.66 4.35
C MET A 189 -5.33 -11.57 5.82
N THR A 190 -5.16 -10.35 6.33
CA THR A 190 -4.88 -10.12 7.75
C THR A 190 -6.12 -10.44 8.58
N ASN A 191 -5.98 -11.38 9.51
CA ASN A 191 -7.05 -11.80 10.40
C ASN A 191 -6.59 -11.99 11.85
N ASN A 192 -5.31 -11.78 12.16
CA ASN A 192 -4.73 -11.86 13.50
C ASN A 192 -3.66 -10.79 13.72
N ALA A 193 -3.50 -10.34 14.96
CA ALA A 193 -2.51 -9.34 15.35
C ALA A 193 -1.07 -9.87 15.23
N SER A 194 -0.82 -11.14 15.55
CA SER A 194 0.50 -11.78 15.42
C SER A 194 1.11 -11.66 14.04
N GLN A 195 0.29 -11.58 12.98
CA GLN A 195 0.76 -11.52 11.60
C GLN A 195 1.57 -10.25 11.29
N LEU A 196 1.33 -9.15 12.00
CA LEU A 196 2.16 -7.94 11.88
C LEU A 196 3.52 -8.15 12.56
N LEU A 197 3.54 -8.83 13.71
CA LEU A 197 4.77 -9.15 14.42
C LEU A 197 5.61 -10.20 13.67
N GLU A 198 4.98 -11.15 12.98
CA GLU A 198 5.65 -12.11 12.07
C GLU A 198 6.48 -11.38 11.02
N VAL A 199 5.88 -10.40 10.36
CA VAL A 199 6.57 -9.60 9.33
C VAL A 199 7.71 -8.77 9.92
N LEU A 200 7.50 -8.16 11.09
CA LEU A 200 8.57 -7.44 11.78
C LEU A 200 9.75 -8.36 12.14
N LEU A 201 9.47 -9.59 12.56
CA LEU A 201 10.51 -10.58 12.82
C LEU A 201 11.25 -10.98 11.55
N LEU A 202 10.56 -11.17 10.43
CA LEU A 202 11.18 -11.43 9.12
C LEU A 202 12.05 -10.25 8.66
N MET A 203 11.60 -9.02 8.86
CA MET A 203 12.39 -7.81 8.60
C MET A 203 13.64 -7.74 9.47
N ARG A 204 13.55 -8.22 10.72
CA ARG A 204 14.69 -8.22 11.64
C ARG A 204 15.84 -9.12 11.16
N PHE A 205 15.55 -10.27 10.59
CA PHE A 205 16.57 -11.15 10.03
C PHE A 205 17.36 -10.51 8.88
N ALA A 206 16.78 -9.55 8.18
CA ALA A 206 17.43 -8.81 7.09
C ALA A 206 18.00 -7.44 7.55
N GLY A 207 17.91 -7.11 8.84
CA GLY A 207 18.33 -5.80 9.36
C GLY A 207 17.45 -4.64 8.95
N LEU A 208 16.23 -4.90 8.44
CA LEU A 208 15.20 -3.89 8.13
C LEU A 208 14.39 -3.49 9.36
N CYS A 209 14.49 -4.26 10.44
CA CYS A 209 13.90 -3.96 11.74
C CYS A 209 15.00 -4.10 12.79
N ARG A 210 15.12 -3.15 13.70
CA ARG A 210 16.21 -3.06 14.69
C ARG A 210 15.64 -2.64 16.04
N ILE A 211 16.29 -3.10 17.10
CA ILE A 211 16.05 -2.61 18.46
C ILE A 211 17.33 -1.90 18.92
N ASP A 212 17.20 -0.75 19.53
CA ASP A 212 18.31 0.00 20.11
C ASP A 212 18.63 -0.45 21.54
N ASP A 213 19.63 0.19 22.14
CA ASP A 213 20.08 -0.12 23.51
C ASP A 213 19.06 0.31 24.58
N GLU A 214 18.12 1.20 24.24
CA GLU A 214 17.01 1.63 25.09
C GLU A 214 15.78 0.72 24.95
N GLY A 215 15.84 -0.31 24.10
CA GLY A 215 14.75 -1.26 23.86
C GLY A 215 13.68 -0.72 22.91
N GLN A 216 13.98 0.32 22.13
CA GLN A 216 13.04 0.87 21.16
C GLN A 216 13.17 0.17 19.81
N LEU A 217 12.03 -0.30 19.29
CA LEU A 217 11.95 -0.92 17.98
C LEU A 217 11.85 0.13 16.88
N SER A 218 12.59 -0.08 15.80
CA SER A 218 12.50 0.69 14.57
C SER A 218 12.39 -0.23 13.37
N ALA A 219 11.63 0.15 12.35
CA ALA A 219 11.50 -0.59 11.11
C ALA A 219 11.67 0.35 9.90
N ASP A 220 12.40 -0.13 8.90
CA ASP A 220 12.68 0.62 7.68
C ASP A 220 11.47 0.69 6.72
N LEU A 221 10.48 -0.18 6.90
CA LEU A 221 9.24 -0.22 6.13
C LEU A 221 8.05 -0.23 7.10
N PRO A 222 7.01 0.57 6.85
CA PRO A 222 5.74 0.41 7.52
C PRO A 222 5.11 -0.94 7.20
N VAL A 223 4.51 -1.58 8.19
CA VAL A 223 3.71 -2.80 8.00
C VAL A 223 2.24 -2.41 7.91
N ALA A 224 1.61 -2.75 6.79
CA ALA A 224 0.22 -2.39 6.51
C ALA A 224 -0.65 -3.65 6.45
N PRO A 225 -1.53 -3.90 7.44
CA PRO A 225 -2.51 -4.96 7.35
C PRO A 225 -3.52 -4.66 6.23
N LEU A 226 -3.90 -5.67 5.46
CA LEU A 226 -4.95 -5.59 4.45
C LEU A 226 -6.11 -6.49 4.86
N PHE A 227 -7.26 -5.88 5.07
CA PHE A 227 -8.53 -6.54 5.35
C PHE A 227 -9.29 -6.71 4.03
N GLU A 228 -9.50 -7.95 3.61
CA GLU A 228 -9.97 -8.28 2.26
C GLU A 228 -11.39 -8.88 2.24
N THR A 229 -11.73 -9.73 3.19
CA THR A 229 -13.05 -10.37 3.24
C THR A 229 -14.05 -9.55 4.06
N ILE A 230 -15.33 -9.84 3.93
CA ILE A 230 -16.36 -9.23 4.77
C ILE A 230 -16.10 -9.51 6.25
N GLU A 231 -15.64 -10.72 6.58
CA GLU A 231 -15.30 -11.10 7.94
C GLU A 231 -14.08 -10.36 8.47
N ASP A 232 -13.02 -10.21 7.65
CA ASP A 232 -11.84 -9.42 8.04
C ASP A 232 -12.23 -7.97 8.37
N LEU A 233 -13.07 -7.34 7.53
CA LEU A 233 -13.56 -5.98 7.74
C LEU A 233 -14.37 -5.84 9.03
N LYS A 234 -15.18 -6.83 9.37
CA LYS A 234 -15.97 -6.87 10.61
C LYS A 234 -15.10 -7.06 11.86
N ASN A 235 -13.96 -7.74 11.75
CA ASN A 235 -13.07 -8.04 12.89
C ASN A 235 -11.96 -7.00 13.13
N ILE A 236 -11.92 -5.90 12.41
CA ILE A 236 -10.95 -4.81 12.62
C ILE A 236 -10.98 -4.32 14.07
N ASP A 237 -12.16 -4.24 14.68
CA ASP A 237 -12.38 -3.80 16.06
C ASP A 237 -11.70 -4.69 17.13
N LYS A 238 -11.32 -5.92 16.77
CA LYS A 238 -10.58 -6.86 17.63
C LYS A 238 -9.09 -6.87 17.29
N ILE A 239 -8.78 -6.88 15.99
CA ILE A 239 -7.40 -7.06 15.49
C ILE A 239 -6.56 -5.80 15.74
N LEU A 240 -7.08 -4.63 15.40
CA LEU A 240 -6.33 -3.40 15.50
C LEU A 240 -6.01 -3.01 16.97
N PRO A 241 -6.96 -3.07 17.93
CA PRO A 241 -6.63 -2.92 19.34
C PRO A 241 -5.59 -3.93 19.85
N ALA A 242 -5.71 -5.22 19.49
CA ALA A 242 -4.75 -6.24 19.92
C ALA A 242 -3.31 -5.94 19.44
N VAL A 243 -3.14 -5.36 18.25
CA VAL A 243 -1.85 -4.89 17.77
C VAL A 243 -1.38 -3.66 18.56
N LEU A 244 -2.27 -2.70 18.80
CA LEU A 244 -1.95 -1.43 19.45
C LEU A 244 -1.74 -1.56 20.95
N ASP A 245 -2.28 -2.60 21.60
CA ASP A 245 -2.02 -2.93 22.99
C ASP A 245 -0.62 -3.51 23.22
N ASN A 246 0.05 -3.98 22.16
CA ASN A 246 1.42 -4.44 22.26
C ASN A 246 2.38 -3.24 22.45
N PRO A 247 3.09 -3.13 23.61
CA PRO A 247 3.92 -1.96 23.92
C PRO A 247 5.05 -1.75 22.92
N LEU A 248 5.64 -2.85 22.42
CA LEU A 248 6.73 -2.81 21.44
C LEU A 248 6.24 -2.23 20.09
N TYR A 249 5.07 -2.65 19.65
CA TYR A 249 4.45 -2.12 18.43
C TYR A 249 4.04 -0.65 18.59
N ARG A 250 3.52 -0.27 19.75
CA ARG A 250 3.21 1.13 20.07
C ARG A 250 4.46 2.01 20.02
N GLY A 251 5.57 1.54 20.60
CA GLY A 251 6.86 2.23 20.52
C GLY A 251 7.34 2.41 19.08
N LEU A 252 7.19 1.37 18.23
CA LEU A 252 7.51 1.45 16.81
C LEU A 252 6.72 2.57 16.10
N LEU A 253 5.42 2.69 16.34
CA LEU A 253 4.59 3.74 15.72
C LEU A 253 5.00 5.13 16.19
N GLN A 254 5.30 5.33 17.47
CA GLN A 254 5.76 6.61 18.02
C GLN A 254 7.04 7.10 17.34
N ASN A 255 7.92 6.19 16.94
CA ASN A 255 9.15 6.49 16.23
C ASN A 255 8.95 6.77 14.73
N THR A 256 7.72 6.56 14.19
CA THR A 256 7.37 6.69 12.77
C THR A 256 6.20 7.65 12.52
N ASP A 257 6.25 8.85 13.07
CA ASP A 257 5.18 9.88 12.99
C ASP A 257 3.83 9.41 13.57
N ASN A 258 3.83 8.38 14.40
CA ASN A 258 2.67 7.78 15.06
C ASN A 258 1.54 7.42 14.07
N THR A 259 1.90 6.95 12.88
CA THR A 259 0.97 6.67 11.79
C THR A 259 0.89 5.17 11.49
N GLN A 260 -0.32 4.60 11.55
CA GLN A 260 -0.61 3.25 11.07
C GLN A 260 -1.24 3.30 9.68
N GLU A 261 -0.59 2.67 8.70
CA GLU A 261 -1.20 2.43 7.38
C GLU A 261 -2.05 1.17 7.42
N ILE A 262 -3.28 1.24 6.86
CA ILE A 262 -4.23 0.13 6.80
C ILE A 262 -4.81 0.07 5.39
N MET A 263 -4.68 -1.10 4.74
CA MET A 263 -5.23 -1.31 3.41
C MET A 263 -6.60 -1.97 3.47
N LEU A 264 -7.53 -1.49 2.64
CA LEU A 264 -8.89 -1.97 2.52
C LEU A 264 -9.11 -2.62 1.15
N GLY A 265 -9.63 -3.85 1.14
CA GLY A 265 -9.82 -4.66 -0.06
C GLY A 265 -11.21 -4.52 -0.66
N TYR A 266 -11.31 -3.84 -1.80
CA TYR A 266 -12.57 -3.60 -2.49
C TYR A 266 -13.01 -4.79 -3.35
N SER A 267 -12.10 -5.35 -4.13
CA SER A 267 -12.41 -6.41 -5.07
C SER A 267 -12.70 -7.75 -4.38
N ASP A 268 -11.92 -8.09 -3.36
CA ASP A 268 -12.08 -9.34 -2.64
C ASP A 268 -13.32 -9.31 -1.74
N SER A 269 -13.62 -8.19 -1.06
CA SER A 269 -14.85 -8.03 -0.29
C SER A 269 -16.11 -8.05 -1.19
N SER A 270 -16.05 -7.43 -2.38
CA SER A 270 -17.15 -7.50 -3.36
C SER A 270 -17.36 -8.92 -3.90
N LYS A 271 -16.29 -9.68 -4.14
CA LYS A 271 -16.38 -11.09 -4.50
C LYS A 271 -16.95 -11.93 -3.35
N ASP A 272 -16.64 -11.57 -2.10
CA ASP A 272 -17.06 -12.33 -0.91
C ASP A 272 -18.54 -12.12 -0.57
N GLY A 273 -19.00 -10.87 -0.49
CA GLY A 273 -20.36 -10.54 -0.01
C GLY A 273 -21.28 -9.83 -1.01
N GLY A 274 -20.81 -9.55 -2.23
CA GLY A 274 -21.53 -8.70 -3.20
C GLY A 274 -21.23 -7.22 -3.02
N ILE A 275 -21.65 -6.41 -4.01
CA ILE A 275 -21.23 -5.01 -4.12
C ILE A 275 -21.79 -4.11 -3.01
N ILE A 276 -23.06 -4.26 -2.63
CA ILE A 276 -23.68 -3.42 -1.59
C ILE A 276 -23.07 -3.70 -0.23
N THR A 277 -22.92 -4.96 0.11
CA THR A 277 -22.31 -5.38 1.39
C THR A 277 -20.87 -4.93 1.47
N SER A 278 -20.11 -5.10 0.38
CA SER A 278 -18.72 -4.62 0.31
C SER A 278 -18.64 -3.11 0.54
N ALA A 279 -19.49 -2.32 -0.14
CA ALA A 279 -19.52 -0.87 0.03
C ALA A 279 -19.80 -0.48 1.49
N TRP A 280 -20.80 -1.11 2.10
CA TRP A 280 -21.19 -0.85 3.48
C TRP A 280 -20.09 -1.23 4.48
N GLN A 281 -19.54 -2.44 4.35
CA GLN A 281 -18.49 -2.91 5.27
C GLN A 281 -17.21 -2.07 5.15
N LEU A 282 -16.86 -1.61 3.95
CA LEU A 282 -15.74 -0.69 3.76
C LEU A 282 -15.99 0.67 4.39
N TYR A 283 -17.22 1.19 4.32
CA TYR A 283 -17.62 2.44 4.97
C TYR A 283 -17.53 2.31 6.49
N SER A 284 -18.19 1.28 7.06
CA SER A 284 -18.19 1.02 8.51
C SER A 284 -16.80 0.71 9.06
N ALA A 285 -15.97 -0.03 8.31
CA ALA A 285 -14.59 -0.31 8.70
C ALA A 285 -13.75 0.97 8.84
N GLN A 286 -13.94 1.95 7.95
CA GLN A 286 -13.23 3.23 8.04
C GLN A 286 -13.63 4.02 9.28
N GLN A 287 -14.92 4.03 9.63
CA GLN A 287 -15.41 4.66 10.87
C GLN A 287 -14.80 3.95 12.10
N THR A 288 -14.81 2.62 12.11
CA THR A 288 -14.22 1.82 13.19
C THR A 288 -12.73 2.12 13.36
N ILE A 289 -11.97 2.15 12.25
CA ILE A 289 -10.54 2.49 12.26
C ILE A 289 -10.31 3.89 12.84
N ASN A 290 -11.11 4.87 12.42
CA ASN A 290 -10.98 6.25 12.91
C ASN A 290 -11.24 6.34 14.42
N ASN A 291 -12.29 5.69 14.91
CA ASN A 291 -12.63 5.67 16.33
C ASN A 291 -11.51 5.01 17.17
N ILE A 292 -10.94 3.90 16.70
CA ILE A 292 -9.79 3.26 17.35
C ILE A 292 -8.58 4.18 17.32
N ALA A 293 -8.30 4.83 16.19
CA ALA A 293 -7.18 5.75 16.07
C ALA A 293 -7.28 6.91 17.07
N GLU A 294 -8.46 7.48 17.24
CA GLU A 294 -8.72 8.53 18.25
C GLU A 294 -8.51 8.01 19.67
N GLN A 295 -9.02 6.81 20.00
CA GLN A 295 -8.85 6.20 21.32
C GLN A 295 -7.37 5.95 21.69
N TYR A 296 -6.58 5.50 20.72
CA TYR A 296 -5.16 5.23 20.91
C TYR A 296 -4.26 6.44 20.65
N GLY A 297 -4.80 7.58 20.22
CA GLY A 297 -4.04 8.79 19.90
C GLY A 297 -3.03 8.57 18.77
N ILE A 298 -3.37 7.78 17.77
CA ILE A 298 -2.54 7.54 16.57
C ILE A 298 -3.16 8.23 15.35
N LYS A 299 -2.34 8.42 14.32
CA LYS A 299 -2.80 8.78 12.99
C LYS A 299 -3.02 7.53 12.16
N THR A 300 -3.97 7.56 11.23
CA THR A 300 -4.16 6.51 10.25
C THR A 300 -3.96 7.02 8.83
N ARG A 301 -3.40 6.16 7.98
CA ARG A 301 -3.39 6.36 6.53
C ARG A 301 -4.13 5.21 5.88
N LEU A 302 -5.33 5.49 5.37
CA LEU A 302 -6.11 4.49 4.67
C LEU A 302 -5.57 4.29 3.25
N PHE A 303 -5.34 3.03 2.89
CA PHE A 303 -4.88 2.61 1.59
C PHE A 303 -6.03 1.87 0.87
N HIS A 304 -6.65 2.53 -0.10
CA HIS A 304 -7.81 2.03 -0.80
C HIS A 304 -7.40 1.14 -1.98
N GLY A 305 -7.64 -0.17 -1.85
CA GLY A 305 -7.37 -1.17 -2.88
C GLY A 305 -8.41 -1.20 -4.00
N ARG A 306 -8.74 -0.02 -4.57
CA ARG A 306 -9.75 0.13 -5.62
C ARG A 306 -9.26 -0.37 -6.97
N GLY A 307 -10.17 -0.92 -7.78
CA GLY A 307 -9.90 -1.26 -9.18
C GLY A 307 -10.63 -0.33 -10.15
N GLY A 308 -10.51 -0.58 -11.46
CA GLY A 308 -11.10 0.28 -12.49
C GLY A 308 -12.59 0.12 -12.69
N SER A 309 -13.12 -1.10 -12.53
CA SER A 309 -14.56 -1.40 -12.73
C SER A 309 -15.39 -1.15 -11.47
N VAL A 310 -16.71 -0.97 -11.63
CA VAL A 310 -17.66 -0.78 -10.52
C VAL A 310 -17.54 -1.89 -9.48
N SER A 311 -17.54 -3.16 -9.93
CA SER A 311 -17.39 -4.35 -9.06
C SER A 311 -16.07 -4.42 -8.28
N ARG A 312 -15.15 -3.53 -8.55
CA ARG A 312 -13.85 -3.40 -7.86
C ARG A 312 -13.70 -2.05 -7.16
N GLY A 313 -14.81 -1.35 -6.92
CA GLY A 313 -14.84 -0.03 -6.31
C GLY A 313 -14.39 1.10 -7.25
N GLY A 314 -14.38 0.86 -8.58
CA GLY A 314 -14.06 1.85 -9.60
C GLY A 314 -15.12 2.95 -9.72
N GLY A 315 -14.72 4.06 -10.30
CA GLY A 315 -15.54 5.25 -10.50
C GLY A 315 -14.73 6.54 -10.42
N SER A 316 -15.41 7.69 -10.50
CA SER A 316 -14.75 9.00 -10.40
C SER A 316 -13.96 9.12 -9.09
N THR A 317 -12.67 9.40 -9.20
CA THR A 317 -11.77 9.53 -8.03
C THR A 317 -12.25 10.61 -7.07
N HIS A 318 -12.63 11.78 -7.60
CA HIS A 318 -13.13 12.90 -6.79
C HIS A 318 -14.40 12.53 -6.00
N LYS A 319 -15.39 11.90 -6.66
CA LYS A 319 -16.64 11.48 -5.99
C LYS A 319 -16.39 10.41 -4.94
N ALA A 320 -15.52 9.46 -5.22
CA ALA A 320 -15.17 8.41 -4.28
C ALA A 320 -14.44 8.94 -3.03
N ILE A 321 -13.63 9.98 -3.17
CA ILE A 321 -13.01 10.65 -2.02
C ILE A 321 -14.07 11.40 -1.20
N ALA A 322 -15.01 12.09 -1.86
CA ALA A 322 -16.09 12.80 -1.20
C ALA A 322 -17.10 11.87 -0.50
N ALA A 323 -17.17 10.61 -0.91
CA ALA A 323 -18.04 9.59 -0.33
C ALA A 323 -17.43 8.86 0.89
N GLN A 324 -16.21 9.21 1.32
CA GLN A 324 -15.61 8.63 2.52
C GLN A 324 -16.33 9.11 3.77
N PRO A 325 -16.35 8.32 4.86
CA PRO A 325 -16.90 8.75 6.13
C PRO A 325 -16.21 10.04 6.64
N ALA A 326 -16.98 10.91 7.28
CA ALA A 326 -16.43 12.13 7.86
C ALA A 326 -15.31 11.81 8.87
N GLY A 327 -14.27 12.62 8.89
CA GLY A 327 -13.13 12.46 9.82
C GLY A 327 -12.11 11.41 9.44
N THR A 328 -12.30 10.62 8.35
CA THR A 328 -11.36 9.55 7.97
C THR A 328 -10.20 10.01 7.07
N LEU A 329 -10.26 11.24 6.55
CA LEU A 329 -9.23 11.85 5.72
C LEU A 329 -8.46 12.91 6.52
N HIS A 330 -7.17 12.66 6.74
CA HIS A 330 -6.27 13.53 7.50
C HIS A 330 -5.23 14.22 6.58
N GLY A 331 -5.67 14.82 5.48
CA GLY A 331 -4.81 15.51 4.52
C GLY A 331 -4.07 14.59 3.55
N GLN A 332 -4.29 13.30 3.62
CA GLN A 332 -3.66 12.30 2.74
C GLN A 332 -4.60 11.14 2.43
N ILE A 333 -4.44 10.58 1.25
CA ILE A 333 -5.09 9.34 0.82
C ILE A 333 -4.09 8.51 0.01
N LYS A 334 -4.09 7.20 0.20
CA LYS A 334 -3.34 6.26 -0.65
C LYS A 334 -4.31 5.40 -1.43
N VAL A 335 -4.16 5.36 -2.74
CA VAL A 335 -5.05 4.61 -3.65
C VAL A 335 -4.22 3.71 -4.55
N THR A 336 -4.64 2.46 -4.70
CA THR A 336 -4.07 1.57 -5.71
C THR A 336 -4.59 1.96 -7.08
N GLU A 337 -3.68 2.21 -8.02
CA GLU A 337 -4.03 2.23 -9.44
C GLU A 337 -3.74 0.86 -10.05
N GLN A 338 -4.79 0.18 -10.45
CA GLN A 338 -4.69 -1.17 -11.02
C GLN A 338 -4.14 -1.11 -12.46
N GLY A 339 -3.45 -2.17 -12.89
CA GLY A 339 -2.80 -2.22 -14.20
C GLY A 339 -3.72 -1.90 -15.37
N GLU A 340 -5.00 -2.30 -15.30
CA GLU A 340 -5.99 -2.05 -16.34
C GLU A 340 -6.36 -0.56 -16.53
N VAL A 341 -6.09 0.29 -15.55
CA VAL A 341 -6.41 1.73 -15.63
C VAL A 341 -5.18 2.63 -15.78
N LEU A 342 -3.98 2.13 -15.51
CA LEU A 342 -2.74 2.92 -15.57
C LEU A 342 -2.55 3.56 -16.96
N TYR A 343 -2.68 2.78 -18.00
CA TYR A 343 -2.54 3.28 -19.37
C TYR A 343 -3.60 4.33 -19.71
N ALA A 344 -4.86 4.06 -19.36
CA ALA A 344 -5.96 4.97 -19.65
C ALA A 344 -5.83 6.32 -18.91
N LYS A 345 -5.31 6.32 -17.68
CA LYS A 345 -5.20 7.53 -16.85
C LYS A 345 -3.91 8.30 -17.07
N TYR A 346 -2.78 7.62 -17.32
CA TYR A 346 -1.45 8.22 -17.20
C TYR A 346 -0.59 8.12 -18.46
N ALA A 347 -1.04 7.49 -19.55
CA ALA A 347 -0.26 7.42 -20.78
C ALA A 347 -0.22 8.75 -21.55
N ASN A 348 -1.20 9.62 -21.35
CA ASN A 348 -1.24 10.97 -21.92
C ASN A 348 -1.09 12.01 -20.81
N THR A 349 -0.24 13.01 -21.03
CA THR A 349 0.07 14.03 -20.02
C THR A 349 -1.15 14.84 -19.59
N ASP A 350 -2.01 15.26 -20.52
CA ASP A 350 -3.19 16.08 -20.19
C ASP A 350 -4.21 15.27 -19.35
N THR A 351 -4.41 14.00 -19.72
CA THR A 351 -5.24 13.10 -18.95
C THR A 351 -4.65 12.84 -17.55
N ALA A 352 -3.34 12.62 -17.46
CA ALA A 352 -2.66 12.43 -16.19
C ALA A 352 -2.79 13.65 -15.27
N VAL A 353 -2.59 14.86 -15.81
CA VAL A 353 -2.78 16.11 -15.05
C VAL A 353 -4.21 16.24 -14.57
N PHE A 354 -5.20 15.94 -15.43
CA PHE A 354 -6.60 15.97 -15.05
C PHE A 354 -6.91 14.99 -13.89
N GLU A 355 -6.51 13.73 -14.02
CA GLU A 355 -6.75 12.69 -12.99
C GLU A 355 -6.08 13.03 -11.65
N LEU A 356 -4.81 13.49 -11.68
CA LEU A 356 -4.11 13.91 -10.48
C LEU A 356 -4.74 15.17 -9.86
N THR A 357 -5.18 16.12 -10.67
CA THR A 357 -5.90 17.31 -10.21
C THR A 357 -7.21 16.93 -9.54
N MET A 358 -7.96 15.99 -10.11
CA MET A 358 -9.20 15.49 -9.50
C MET A 358 -8.95 14.78 -8.16
N ALA A 359 -7.87 14.02 -8.03
CA ALA A 359 -7.48 13.38 -6.76
C ALA A 359 -7.10 14.43 -5.70
N ILE A 360 -6.23 15.38 -6.05
CA ILE A 360 -5.77 16.43 -5.13
C ILE A 360 -6.94 17.33 -4.68
N THR A 361 -7.75 17.81 -5.62
CA THR A 361 -8.89 18.69 -5.31
C THR A 361 -9.98 17.97 -4.52
N GLY A 362 -10.21 16.68 -4.80
CA GLY A 362 -11.09 15.84 -4.00
C GLY A 362 -10.62 15.73 -2.55
N THR A 363 -9.34 15.45 -2.35
CA THR A 363 -8.73 15.35 -1.01
C THR A 363 -8.78 16.69 -0.28
N LEU A 364 -8.42 17.81 -0.94
CA LEU A 364 -8.48 19.14 -0.35
C LEU A 364 -9.90 19.51 0.07
N LYS A 365 -10.91 19.23 -0.75
CA LYS A 365 -12.31 19.48 -0.42
C LYS A 365 -12.76 18.63 0.76
N ALA A 366 -12.49 17.33 0.74
CA ALA A 366 -12.90 16.42 1.81
C ALA A 366 -12.26 16.74 3.17
N CYS A 367 -11.04 17.32 3.17
CA CYS A 367 -10.36 17.74 4.40
C CYS A 367 -10.75 19.17 4.85
N SER A 368 -11.47 19.95 4.04
CA SER A 368 -11.79 21.35 4.31
C SER A 368 -13.22 21.52 4.74
N THR A 369 -13.43 21.93 6.01
CA THR A 369 -14.75 22.30 6.54
C THR A 369 -15.39 23.51 5.84
N ARG A 370 -14.62 24.28 5.03
CA ARG A 370 -15.13 25.46 4.28
C ARG A 370 -15.86 25.07 2.99
N PHE A 371 -15.53 23.96 2.38
CA PHE A 371 -16.02 23.59 1.04
C PHE A 371 -16.94 22.37 1.03
N VAL A 372 -17.01 21.66 2.14
CA VAL A 372 -17.90 20.51 2.30
C VAL A 372 -18.85 20.85 3.45
N VAL A 373 -20.12 20.96 3.12
CA VAL A 373 -21.16 20.72 4.12
C VAL A 373 -20.89 19.29 4.58
N GLN A 374 -20.37 19.13 5.80
CA GLN A 374 -20.17 17.80 6.39
C GLN A 374 -21.48 17.05 6.22
N PRO A 375 -21.52 15.89 5.53
CA PRO A 375 -22.75 15.15 5.41
C PRO A 375 -23.25 14.92 6.84
N THR A 376 -24.49 15.27 7.11
CA THR A 376 -25.12 14.92 8.39
C THR A 376 -25.35 13.41 8.31
N GLU A 377 -24.46 12.65 8.90
CA GLU A 377 -24.58 11.19 8.98
C GLU A 377 -25.68 10.91 10.00
N LEU A 378 -26.88 10.72 9.51
CA LEU A 378 -27.98 10.36 10.37
C LEU A 378 -27.94 8.87 10.65
N PRO A 379 -28.10 8.44 11.90
CA PRO A 379 -28.17 7.00 12.26
C PRO A 379 -29.23 6.24 11.46
N GLU A 380 -30.28 6.93 11.02
CA GLU A 380 -31.34 6.36 10.18
C GLU A 380 -30.84 5.95 8.79
N TYR A 381 -29.93 6.75 8.17
CA TYR A 381 -29.32 6.41 6.89
C TYR A 381 -28.45 5.15 7.00
N GLU A 382 -27.63 5.09 8.05
CA GLU A 382 -26.77 3.94 8.31
C GLU A 382 -27.60 2.69 8.61
N ALA A 383 -28.64 2.80 9.42
CA ALA A 383 -29.54 1.68 9.73
C ALA A 383 -30.28 1.17 8.48
N LEU A 384 -30.70 2.07 7.58
CA LEU A 384 -31.32 1.68 6.31
C LEU A 384 -30.31 0.98 5.40
N PHE A 385 -29.09 1.55 5.28
CA PHE A 385 -28.06 0.95 4.40
C PHE A 385 -27.57 -0.39 4.92
N ALA A 386 -27.47 -0.58 6.25
CA ALA A 386 -27.17 -1.87 6.86
C ALA A 386 -28.20 -2.95 6.46
N ARG A 387 -29.50 -2.62 6.47
CA ARG A 387 -30.57 -3.55 6.00
C ARG A 387 -30.43 -3.87 4.50
N LEU A 388 -30.08 -2.87 3.68
CA LEU A 388 -29.76 -3.08 2.27
C LEU A 388 -28.58 -4.04 2.08
N ALA A 389 -27.53 -3.84 2.86
CA ALA A 389 -26.32 -4.67 2.82
C ALA A 389 -26.62 -6.12 3.20
N ASP A 390 -27.36 -6.33 4.28
CA ASP A 390 -27.73 -7.68 4.75
C ASP A 390 -28.57 -8.43 3.72
N ALA A 391 -29.59 -7.79 3.16
CA ALA A 391 -30.42 -8.40 2.13
C ALA A 391 -29.64 -8.69 0.82
N GLY A 392 -28.73 -7.80 0.46
CA GLY A 392 -27.83 -7.98 -0.69
C GLY A 392 -26.85 -9.13 -0.46
N GLU A 393 -26.23 -9.24 0.72
CA GLU A 393 -25.33 -10.32 1.10
C GLU A 393 -26.05 -11.66 1.07
N GLN A 394 -27.23 -11.75 1.69
CA GLN A 394 -28.00 -12.98 1.71
C GLN A 394 -28.27 -13.47 0.28
N ARG A 395 -28.78 -12.59 -0.60
CA ARG A 395 -29.06 -12.96 -1.98
C ARG A 395 -27.81 -13.36 -2.75
N TYR A 396 -26.70 -12.67 -2.54
CA TYR A 396 -25.42 -12.97 -3.19
C TYR A 396 -24.88 -14.34 -2.73
N ARG A 397 -24.90 -14.62 -1.41
CA ARG A 397 -24.40 -15.88 -0.86
C ARG A 397 -25.30 -17.08 -1.19
N GLU A 398 -26.63 -16.90 -1.33
CA GLU A 398 -27.52 -17.96 -1.84
C GLU A 398 -27.01 -18.49 -3.19
N LEU A 399 -26.56 -17.61 -4.08
CA LEU A 399 -26.03 -18.02 -5.38
C LEU A 399 -24.61 -18.59 -5.24
N THR A 400 -23.69 -17.85 -4.59
CA THR A 400 -22.26 -18.17 -4.63
C THR A 400 -21.85 -19.27 -3.67
N ASP A 401 -22.54 -19.41 -2.53
CA ASP A 401 -22.14 -20.31 -1.44
C ASP A 401 -23.07 -21.52 -1.32
N HIS A 402 -24.35 -21.36 -1.69
CA HIS A 402 -25.38 -22.39 -1.46
C HIS A 402 -25.91 -23.03 -2.74
N THR A 403 -25.54 -22.53 -3.94
CA THR A 403 -25.94 -23.17 -5.21
C THR A 403 -24.93 -24.24 -5.60
N GLU A 404 -25.35 -25.50 -5.55
CA GLU A 404 -24.52 -26.62 -5.96
C GLU A 404 -24.08 -26.48 -7.42
N GLY A 405 -22.81 -26.78 -7.69
CA GLY A 405 -22.26 -26.72 -9.05
C GLY A 405 -21.96 -25.30 -9.59
N PHE A 406 -22.20 -24.23 -8.80
CA PHE A 406 -22.02 -22.87 -9.27
C PHE A 406 -20.60 -22.57 -9.77
N TYR A 407 -19.55 -23.00 -9.05
CA TYR A 407 -18.16 -22.79 -9.48
C TYR A 407 -17.75 -23.68 -10.66
N LYS A 408 -18.37 -24.85 -10.78
CA LYS A 408 -18.21 -25.70 -11.98
C LYS A 408 -18.81 -24.98 -13.18
N PHE A 409 -20.05 -24.49 -13.06
CA PHE A 409 -20.70 -23.68 -14.10
C PHE A 409 -19.84 -22.46 -14.47
N TYR A 410 -19.36 -21.70 -13.49
CA TYR A 410 -18.46 -20.56 -13.73
C TYR A 410 -17.23 -20.97 -14.55
N SER A 411 -16.61 -22.07 -14.20
CA SER A 411 -15.41 -22.58 -14.89
C SER A 411 -15.68 -23.03 -16.33
N GLU A 412 -16.90 -23.48 -16.62
CA GLU A 412 -17.30 -23.99 -17.95
C GLU A 412 -17.82 -22.87 -18.88
N VAL A 413 -18.47 -21.84 -18.32
CA VAL A 413 -19.11 -20.77 -19.13
C VAL A 413 -18.28 -19.50 -19.26
N THR A 414 -17.16 -19.40 -18.51
CA THR A 414 -16.29 -18.24 -18.55
C THR A 414 -14.89 -18.62 -19.00
N PRO A 415 -14.13 -17.71 -19.64
CA PRO A 415 -12.76 -17.98 -20.05
C PRO A 415 -11.76 -17.87 -18.89
N VAL A 416 -12.12 -18.34 -17.68
CA VAL A 416 -11.25 -18.23 -16.48
C VAL A 416 -9.96 -19.01 -16.63
N GLN A 417 -9.95 -20.10 -17.39
CA GLN A 417 -8.75 -20.88 -17.65
C GLN A 417 -7.77 -20.12 -18.55
N GLU A 418 -8.27 -19.50 -19.60
CA GLU A 418 -7.49 -18.67 -20.52
C GLU A 418 -6.98 -17.40 -19.79
N ILE A 419 -7.80 -16.78 -18.95
CA ILE A 419 -7.41 -15.64 -18.10
C ILE A 419 -6.23 -16.03 -17.19
N SER A 420 -6.18 -17.27 -16.72
CA SER A 420 -5.10 -17.75 -15.86
C SER A 420 -3.73 -17.84 -16.57
N LEU A 421 -3.73 -17.89 -17.91
CA LEU A 421 -2.53 -17.89 -18.73
C LEU A 421 -2.05 -16.47 -19.09
N LEU A 422 -2.87 -15.46 -18.84
CA LEU A 422 -2.55 -14.06 -19.12
C LEU A 422 -1.85 -13.44 -17.91
N ASN A 423 -0.84 -12.62 -18.18
CA ASN A 423 -0.17 -11.81 -17.15
C ASN A 423 -1.04 -10.58 -16.79
N ILE A 424 -2.28 -10.81 -16.36
CA ILE A 424 -3.21 -9.78 -15.90
C ILE A 424 -3.08 -9.68 -14.37
N GLY A 425 -2.50 -8.59 -13.91
CA GLY A 425 -2.29 -8.34 -12.50
C GLY A 425 -0.94 -8.87 -11.98
N SER A 426 -0.64 -8.52 -10.75
CA SER A 426 0.66 -8.78 -10.11
C SER A 426 0.78 -10.20 -9.51
N ARG A 427 -0.26 -11.03 -9.59
CA ARG A 427 -0.32 -12.34 -8.95
C ARG A 427 -0.98 -13.40 -9.84
N PRO A 428 -0.66 -14.72 -9.63
CA PRO A 428 -1.34 -15.80 -10.33
C PRO A 428 -2.87 -15.75 -10.14
N ALA A 429 -3.63 -16.25 -11.13
CA ALA A 429 -5.09 -16.23 -11.11
C ALA A 429 -5.72 -17.03 -9.96
N HIS A 430 -5.06 -18.08 -9.53
CA HIS A 430 -5.51 -18.96 -8.44
C HIS A 430 -4.52 -18.96 -7.28
N ARG A 431 -5.04 -19.04 -6.04
CA ARG A 431 -4.23 -19.20 -4.82
C ARG A 431 -3.69 -20.63 -4.68
N LYS A 432 -4.44 -21.62 -5.12
CA LYS A 432 -4.09 -23.04 -5.10
C LYS A 432 -4.50 -23.71 -6.41
N LYS A 433 -3.78 -24.76 -6.81
CA LYS A 433 -4.16 -25.60 -7.97
C LYS A 433 -5.42 -26.42 -7.66
N GLY A 434 -6.34 -26.56 -8.60
CA GLY A 434 -7.56 -27.34 -8.47
C GLY A 434 -8.79 -26.67 -9.12
N LEU A 435 -9.98 -27.23 -8.87
CA LEU A 435 -11.22 -26.62 -9.32
C LEU A 435 -11.42 -25.25 -8.63
N PRO A 436 -11.89 -24.25 -9.37
CA PRO A 436 -12.21 -22.95 -8.80
C PRO A 436 -13.21 -23.06 -7.64
N SER A 437 -12.93 -22.35 -6.57
CA SER A 437 -13.84 -22.14 -5.45
C SER A 437 -13.78 -20.69 -5.02
N LYS A 438 -14.70 -20.23 -4.20
CA LYS A 438 -14.70 -18.85 -3.68
C LYS A 438 -13.37 -18.48 -3.04
N THR A 439 -12.78 -19.39 -2.28
CA THR A 439 -11.52 -19.16 -1.55
C THR A 439 -10.27 -19.26 -2.42
N THR A 440 -10.27 -20.12 -3.44
CA THR A 440 -9.10 -20.34 -4.30
C THR A 440 -9.02 -19.34 -5.45
N LEU A 441 -10.16 -18.82 -5.92
CA LEU A 441 -10.23 -17.88 -7.03
C LEU A 441 -9.95 -16.45 -6.54
N ARG A 442 -9.04 -15.74 -7.23
CA ARG A 442 -8.76 -14.33 -6.94
C ARG A 442 -9.80 -13.41 -7.57
N ALA A 443 -9.92 -12.19 -7.05
CA ALA A 443 -10.92 -11.22 -7.47
C ALA A 443 -10.79 -10.80 -8.94
N ILE A 444 -9.58 -10.65 -9.48
CA ILE A 444 -9.39 -10.27 -10.90
C ILE A 444 -9.96 -11.33 -11.84
N PRO A 445 -9.55 -12.60 -11.78
CA PRO A 445 -10.15 -13.65 -12.60
C PRO A 445 -11.67 -13.76 -12.42
N TRP A 446 -12.17 -13.61 -11.19
CA TRP A 446 -13.60 -13.60 -10.91
C TRP A 446 -14.35 -12.54 -11.71
N VAL A 447 -13.90 -11.28 -11.63
CA VAL A 447 -14.54 -10.16 -12.31
C VAL A 447 -14.39 -10.28 -13.83
N PHE A 448 -13.18 -10.58 -14.32
CA PHE A 448 -12.92 -10.67 -15.75
C PHE A 448 -13.64 -11.86 -16.41
N GLY A 449 -13.68 -13.01 -15.74
CA GLY A 449 -14.41 -14.18 -16.25
C GLY A 449 -15.86 -13.84 -16.57
N TRP A 450 -16.57 -13.27 -15.62
CA TRP A 450 -17.96 -12.84 -15.83
C TRP A 450 -18.08 -11.72 -16.88
N SER A 451 -17.23 -10.72 -16.82
CA SER A 451 -17.29 -9.59 -17.75
C SER A 451 -17.03 -10.00 -19.19
N LEU A 452 -16.06 -10.88 -19.44
CA LEU A 452 -15.78 -11.41 -20.77
C LEU A 452 -16.89 -12.33 -21.29
N ALA A 453 -17.58 -13.04 -20.39
CA ALA A 453 -18.80 -13.79 -20.70
C ALA A 453 -20.06 -12.89 -20.80
N ARG A 454 -19.89 -11.54 -20.69
CA ARG A 454 -20.95 -10.52 -20.73
C ARG A 454 -21.99 -10.62 -19.63
N PHE A 455 -21.60 -11.14 -18.46
CA PHE A 455 -22.43 -11.13 -17.25
C PHE A 455 -21.96 -10.03 -16.30
N THR A 456 -22.92 -9.27 -15.77
CA THR A 456 -22.65 -8.19 -14.79
C THR A 456 -22.83 -8.64 -13.34
N LEU A 457 -22.77 -9.95 -13.08
CA LEU A 457 -22.97 -10.57 -11.76
C LEU A 457 -22.12 -9.88 -10.67
N PRO A 458 -20.80 -9.66 -10.82
CA PRO A 458 -19.98 -9.05 -9.78
C PRO A 458 -20.37 -7.61 -9.44
N ALA A 459 -21.04 -6.89 -10.35
CA ALA A 459 -21.39 -5.49 -10.16
C ALA A 459 -22.84 -5.28 -9.68
N TRP A 460 -23.77 -6.17 -10.02
CA TRP A 460 -25.19 -5.88 -9.84
C TRP A 460 -26.01 -6.98 -9.17
N TYR A 461 -25.47 -8.19 -9.02
CA TYR A 461 -26.24 -9.28 -8.43
C TYR A 461 -26.51 -9.01 -6.94
N GLY A 462 -27.76 -9.14 -6.54
CA GLY A 462 -28.23 -8.85 -5.19
C GLY A 462 -28.76 -7.42 -5.00
N VAL A 463 -28.42 -6.46 -5.88
CA VAL A 463 -28.83 -5.05 -5.74
C VAL A 463 -30.36 -4.90 -5.81
N GLY A 464 -31.02 -5.52 -6.78
CA GLY A 464 -32.47 -5.47 -6.92
C GLY A 464 -33.17 -6.04 -5.68
N SER A 465 -32.73 -7.20 -5.19
CA SER A 465 -33.28 -7.82 -3.98
C SER A 465 -33.09 -6.96 -2.73
N ALA A 466 -31.94 -6.31 -2.61
CA ALA A 466 -31.66 -5.36 -1.53
C ALA A 466 -32.65 -4.18 -1.59
N LEU A 467 -32.83 -3.55 -2.73
CA LEU A 467 -33.75 -2.43 -2.90
C LEU A 467 -35.22 -2.84 -2.63
N ASP A 468 -35.65 -4.01 -3.09
CA ASP A 468 -36.99 -4.53 -2.83
C ASP A 468 -37.24 -4.75 -1.32
N SER A 469 -36.22 -5.15 -0.56
CA SER A 469 -36.33 -5.37 0.90
C SER A 469 -36.68 -4.10 1.68
N VAL A 470 -36.31 -2.95 1.18
CA VAL A 470 -36.51 -1.63 1.81
C VAL A 470 -37.45 -0.71 1.02
N LYS A 471 -38.25 -1.27 0.11
CA LYS A 471 -39.16 -0.50 -0.77
C LYS A 471 -40.10 0.43 0.00
N LYS A 472 -40.45 0.08 1.24
CA LYS A 472 -41.31 0.92 2.11
C LYS A 472 -40.62 2.21 2.54
N ASP A 473 -39.30 2.25 2.50
CA ASP A 473 -38.47 3.39 2.91
C ASP A 473 -38.04 4.26 1.73
N GLU A 474 -38.78 4.24 0.61
CA GLU A 474 -38.44 4.97 -0.64
C GLU A 474 -38.20 6.47 -0.40
N ALA A 475 -38.99 7.10 0.47
CA ALA A 475 -38.82 8.52 0.81
C ALA A 475 -37.44 8.78 1.44
N LEU A 476 -37.04 7.95 2.38
CA LEU A 476 -35.73 8.03 3.03
C LEU A 476 -34.58 7.77 2.04
N MET A 477 -34.74 6.79 1.14
CA MET A 477 -33.74 6.55 0.07
C MET A 477 -33.58 7.76 -0.86
N LYS A 478 -34.65 8.47 -1.21
CA LYS A 478 -34.57 9.69 -2.01
C LYS A 478 -33.83 10.82 -1.27
N GLU A 479 -34.07 10.95 0.02
CA GLU A 479 -33.36 11.89 0.88
C GLU A 479 -31.86 11.54 1.00
N MET A 480 -31.53 10.26 1.25
CA MET A 480 -30.14 9.77 1.28
C MET A 480 -29.41 10.09 -0.02
N ASN A 481 -30.04 9.85 -1.19
CA ASN A 481 -29.43 10.16 -2.48
C ASN A 481 -29.17 11.67 -2.71
N GLN A 482 -29.90 12.55 -2.03
CA GLN A 482 -29.69 14.00 -2.12
C GLN A 482 -28.64 14.51 -1.14
N HIS A 483 -28.54 13.91 0.04
CA HIS A 483 -27.80 14.46 1.16
C HIS A 483 -26.60 13.60 1.60
N TRP A 484 -26.51 12.36 1.20
CA TRP A 484 -25.43 11.46 1.60
C TRP A 484 -24.58 11.03 0.40
N PRO A 485 -23.38 11.59 0.19
CA PRO A 485 -22.54 11.31 -0.97
C PRO A 485 -22.12 9.83 -1.11
N PHE A 486 -22.19 9.07 -0.03
CA PHE A 486 -21.90 7.63 -0.05
C PHE A 486 -23.01 6.82 -0.74
N PHE A 487 -24.33 7.20 -0.55
CA PHE A 487 -25.47 6.53 -1.15
C PHE A 487 -25.60 6.84 -2.64
#